data_a91c4ae94f2511051281ed8353d7f85d
#
_entry.id   a91c4ae94f2511051281ed8353d7f85d
#
_cell.length_a   1.000
_cell.length_b   1.000
_cell.length_c   1.000
_cell.angle_alpha   90.00
_cell.angle_beta   90.00
_cell.angle_gamma   90.00
#
_symmetry.space_group_name_H-M   'P 1'
#
loop_
_entity.id
_entity.type
_entity.pdbx_description
1 polymer ?
#
loop_
_entity_poly.entity_id
_entity_poly.type
_entity_poly.pdbx_seq_one_letter_code
_entity_poly.pdbx_strand_id
1 'polypeptide(L)'
;DDGRILWELVAVGFPNVKMVDGGYDALVAAGVPTVKGAAAYTPADVTVTAIDETHVINTDALVADYDSFKVVDVRADEEYDGGTLYGEVKGGHLPGAIHIRFTDLFNEDCTLKSNDEISAMFEEAGIAKTDKIVTYCTAGIRSAYMQLILEMCGFENSMNYDESYYRWCACQDVE
;
A
#
# COMPACT_ATOMS: atom_id res chain seq x y z
N ASP A 1 8.39 -3.06 3.44
CA ASP A 1 9.01 -1.75 3.12
C ASP A 1 9.32 -1.62 1.62
N ASP A 2 9.75 -2.68 0.93
CA ASP A 2 10.20 -2.63 -0.47
C ASP A 2 9.11 -2.14 -1.44
N GLY A 3 7.85 -2.51 -1.19
CA GLY A 3 6.72 -2.01 -1.98
C GLY A 3 6.51 -0.51 -1.86
N ARG A 4 6.74 0.08 -0.68
CA ARG A 4 6.70 1.54 -0.50
C ARG A 4 7.81 2.22 -1.29
N ILE A 5 9.03 1.68 -1.25
CA ILE A 5 10.16 2.22 -2.02
C ILE A 5 9.88 2.13 -3.53
N LEU A 6 9.33 1.00 -4.01
CA LEU A 6 8.90 0.88 -5.40
C LEU A 6 7.90 1.97 -5.78
N TRP A 7 6.87 2.17 -4.94
CA TRP A 7 5.83 3.16 -5.14
C TRP A 7 6.40 4.59 -5.27
N GLU A 8 7.32 4.97 -4.37
CA GLU A 8 8.00 6.27 -4.43
C GLU A 8 8.87 6.42 -5.68
N LEU A 9 9.62 5.38 -6.06
CA LEU A 9 10.46 5.43 -7.26
C LEU A 9 9.62 5.55 -8.54
N VAL A 10 8.47 4.92 -8.61
CA VAL A 10 7.51 5.08 -9.72
C VAL A 10 6.99 6.52 -9.74
N ALA A 11 6.55 7.05 -8.60
CA ALA A 11 6.03 8.43 -8.50
C ALA A 11 7.04 9.50 -8.91
N VAL A 12 8.34 9.30 -8.65
CA VAL A 12 9.40 10.23 -9.09
C VAL A 12 9.93 9.94 -10.50
N GLY A 13 9.29 9.02 -11.24
CA GLY A 13 9.50 8.83 -12.68
C GLY A 13 10.64 7.88 -13.06
N PHE A 14 11.08 6.97 -12.18
CA PHE A 14 12.03 5.93 -12.58
C PHE A 14 11.34 4.86 -13.45
N PRO A 15 11.69 4.73 -14.74
CA PRO A 15 10.88 3.96 -15.70
C PRO A 15 11.08 2.44 -15.63
N ASN A 16 12.13 1.96 -14.97
CA ASN A 16 12.53 0.55 -14.98
C ASN A 16 12.65 -0.06 -13.59
N VAL A 17 11.87 0.43 -12.65
CA VAL A 17 11.84 -0.11 -11.28
C VAL A 17 10.97 -1.36 -11.24
N LYS A 18 11.45 -2.40 -10.59
CA LYS A 18 10.71 -3.66 -10.41
C LYS A 18 10.97 -4.21 -9.01
N MET A 19 9.99 -4.92 -8.50
CA MET A 19 10.12 -5.70 -7.28
C MET A 19 10.21 -7.20 -7.63
N VAL A 20 10.97 -7.94 -6.84
CA VAL A 20 11.04 -9.40 -6.97
C VAL A 20 9.92 -10.02 -6.16
N ASP A 21 9.06 -10.81 -6.81
CA ASP A 21 8.03 -11.57 -6.14
C ASP A 21 8.66 -12.65 -5.25
N GLY A 22 8.20 -12.76 -3.99
CA GLY A 22 8.82 -13.58 -2.96
C GLY A 22 10.10 -12.99 -2.34
N GLY A 23 10.56 -11.81 -2.78
CA GLY A 23 11.61 -11.02 -2.15
C GLY A 23 12.99 -11.70 -2.09
N TYR A 24 13.70 -11.46 -0.99
CA TYR A 24 15.07 -11.96 -0.79
C TYR A 24 15.15 -13.50 -0.82
N ASP A 25 14.19 -14.18 -0.22
CA ASP A 25 14.20 -15.65 -0.14
C ASP A 25 14.02 -16.29 -1.52
N ALA A 26 13.18 -15.70 -2.37
CA ALA A 26 13.04 -16.13 -3.77
C ALA A 26 14.34 -15.95 -4.57
N LEU A 27 15.07 -14.85 -4.36
CA LEU A 27 16.38 -14.63 -4.99
C LEU A 27 17.40 -15.69 -4.56
N VAL A 28 17.45 -16.00 -3.26
CA VAL A 28 18.35 -17.04 -2.72
C VAL A 28 17.98 -18.41 -3.28
N ALA A 29 16.70 -18.74 -3.32
CA ALA A 29 16.20 -20.00 -3.89
C ALA A 29 16.51 -20.13 -5.39
N ALA A 30 16.52 -19.02 -6.12
CA ALA A 30 16.92 -18.96 -7.53
C ALA A 30 18.45 -19.02 -7.75
N GLY A 31 19.24 -19.12 -6.68
CA GLY A 31 20.69 -19.22 -6.74
C GLY A 31 21.40 -17.89 -7.03
N VAL A 32 20.75 -16.77 -6.79
CA VAL A 32 21.39 -15.45 -6.93
C VAL A 32 22.49 -15.32 -5.86
N PRO A 33 23.74 -15.00 -6.23
CA PRO A 33 24.83 -14.87 -5.27
C PRO A 33 24.56 -13.76 -4.26
N THR A 34 24.78 -14.04 -2.98
CA THR A 34 24.68 -13.06 -1.90
C THR A 34 26.04 -12.80 -1.26
N VAL A 35 26.25 -11.58 -0.78
CA VAL A 35 27.45 -11.17 -0.04
C VAL A 35 27.06 -10.54 1.30
N LYS A 36 27.94 -10.71 2.29
CA LYS A 36 27.78 -10.02 3.57
C LYS A 36 28.52 -8.68 3.55
N GLY A 37 27.90 -7.67 4.12
CA GLY A 37 28.46 -6.35 4.29
C GLY A 37 27.83 -5.29 3.39
N ALA A 38 28.37 -4.09 3.44
CA ALA A 38 27.88 -2.98 2.63
C ALA A 38 28.28 -3.17 1.16
N ALA A 39 27.33 -2.98 0.25
CA ALA A 39 27.63 -2.92 -1.17
C ALA A 39 28.42 -1.63 -1.49
N ALA A 40 29.44 -1.75 -2.32
CA ALA A 40 30.09 -0.59 -2.91
C ALA A 40 29.26 -0.13 -4.11
N TYR A 41 28.96 1.17 -4.18
CA TYR A 41 28.28 1.78 -5.30
C TYR A 41 29.04 3.00 -5.81
N THR A 42 28.87 3.30 -7.07
CA THR A 42 29.35 4.56 -7.64
C THR A 42 28.25 5.59 -7.51
N PRO A 43 28.49 6.73 -6.84
CA PRO A 43 27.51 7.80 -6.76
C PRO A 43 27.11 8.28 -8.17
N ALA A 44 25.84 8.60 -8.34
CA ALA A 44 25.29 9.17 -9.55
C ALA A 44 24.44 10.39 -9.21
N ASP A 45 24.45 11.38 -10.08
CA ASP A 45 23.56 12.52 -9.97
C ASP A 45 22.18 12.13 -10.49
N VAL A 46 21.17 12.33 -9.64
CA VAL A 46 19.78 12.09 -9.99
C VAL A 46 19.01 13.38 -9.84
N THR A 47 18.25 13.75 -10.88
CA THR A 47 17.36 14.91 -10.85
C THR A 47 15.91 14.45 -10.94
N VAL A 48 15.14 14.71 -9.89
CA VAL A 48 13.68 14.56 -9.90
C VAL A 48 13.08 15.87 -10.40
N THR A 49 12.40 15.83 -11.56
CA THR A 49 11.82 17.01 -12.20
C THR A 49 10.36 17.24 -11.86
N ALA A 50 9.65 16.17 -11.51
CA ALA A 50 8.25 16.20 -11.09
C ALA A 50 7.97 14.97 -10.22
N ILE A 51 6.93 15.05 -9.41
CA ILE A 51 6.38 13.91 -8.66
C ILE A 51 4.97 13.68 -9.21
N ASP A 52 4.68 12.44 -9.57
CA ASP A 52 3.32 12.04 -9.95
C ASP A 52 2.50 11.80 -8.68
N GLU A 53 1.54 12.68 -8.44
CA GLU A 53 0.63 12.62 -7.28
C GLU A 53 -0.73 12.00 -7.65
N THR A 54 -0.87 11.40 -8.83
CA THR A 54 -2.14 10.84 -9.32
C THR A 54 -2.71 9.77 -8.37
N HIS A 55 -1.84 9.01 -7.72
CA HIS A 55 -2.20 7.92 -6.81
C HIS A 55 -2.04 8.28 -5.33
N VAL A 56 -2.03 9.57 -5.00
CA VAL A 56 -1.94 10.07 -3.62
C VAL A 56 -3.18 10.88 -3.26
N ILE A 57 -3.68 10.68 -2.05
CA ILE A 57 -4.70 11.52 -1.46
C ILE A 57 -4.27 11.94 -0.05
N ASN A 58 -4.47 13.21 0.28
CA ASN A 58 -4.27 13.74 1.62
C ASN A 58 -5.57 13.78 2.43
N THR A 59 -5.49 14.07 3.72
CA THR A 59 -6.64 14.10 4.63
C THR A 59 -7.72 15.07 4.18
N ASP A 60 -7.36 16.28 3.78
CA ASP A 60 -8.36 17.31 3.43
C ASP A 60 -9.15 16.91 2.17
N ALA A 61 -8.48 16.37 1.17
CA ALA A 61 -9.13 15.88 -0.06
C ALA A 61 -10.00 14.64 0.22
N LEU A 62 -9.53 13.71 1.07
CA LEU A 62 -10.30 12.52 1.44
C LEU A 62 -11.57 12.91 2.21
N VAL A 63 -11.46 13.80 3.20
CA VAL A 63 -12.61 14.27 3.98
C VAL A 63 -13.63 15.00 3.10
N ALA A 64 -13.18 15.78 2.13
CA ALA A 64 -14.06 16.58 1.26
C ALA A 64 -14.97 15.72 0.34
N ASP A 65 -14.56 14.48 0.00
CA ASP A 65 -15.29 13.59 -0.93
C ASP A 65 -15.39 12.16 -0.40
N TYR A 66 -15.38 11.98 0.93
CA TYR A 66 -15.27 10.69 1.62
C TYR A 66 -16.24 9.64 1.10
N ASP A 67 -17.52 10.01 0.96
CA ASP A 67 -18.60 9.11 0.56
C ASP A 67 -18.47 8.59 -0.89
N SER A 68 -17.60 9.19 -1.70
CA SER A 68 -17.35 8.74 -3.08
C SER A 68 -16.36 7.60 -3.16
N PHE A 69 -15.64 7.31 -2.08
CA PHE A 69 -14.58 6.31 -2.05
C PHE A 69 -15.02 5.00 -1.39
N LYS A 70 -14.48 3.90 -1.90
CA LYS A 70 -14.35 2.65 -1.15
C LYS A 70 -13.07 2.74 -0.33
N VAL A 71 -13.19 2.93 0.97
CA VAL A 71 -12.04 3.06 1.88
C VAL A 71 -11.63 1.69 2.37
N VAL A 72 -10.37 1.33 2.16
CA VAL A 72 -9.82 -0.01 2.48
C VAL A 72 -8.75 0.10 3.56
N ASP A 73 -9.01 -0.52 4.70
CA ASP A 73 -8.02 -0.71 5.76
C ASP A 73 -7.17 -1.96 5.46
N VAL A 74 -5.86 -1.78 5.32
CA VAL A 74 -4.94 -2.86 5.01
C VAL A 74 -4.13 -3.34 6.21
N ARG A 75 -4.48 -2.87 7.42
CA ARG A 75 -3.79 -3.19 8.67
C ARG A 75 -4.11 -4.61 9.15
N ALA A 76 -3.47 -5.04 10.24
CA ALA A 76 -3.78 -6.28 10.92
C ALA A 76 -5.13 -6.19 11.66
N ASP A 77 -5.76 -7.35 11.95
CA ASP A 77 -7.02 -7.45 12.66
C ASP A 77 -6.99 -6.66 14.00
N GLU A 78 -5.91 -6.82 14.77
CA GLU A 78 -5.74 -6.14 16.05
C GLU A 78 -5.73 -4.60 15.93
N GLU A 79 -5.15 -4.05 14.84
CA GLU A 79 -5.15 -2.61 14.57
C GLU A 79 -6.56 -2.13 14.17
N TYR A 80 -7.25 -2.91 13.32
CA TYR A 80 -8.61 -2.61 12.87
C TYR A 80 -9.60 -2.64 14.05
N ASP A 81 -9.47 -3.62 14.94
CA ASP A 81 -10.32 -3.83 16.12
C ASP A 81 -10.02 -2.85 17.28
N GLY A 82 -9.15 -1.89 17.08
CA GLY A 82 -8.91 -0.80 18.03
C GLY A 82 -7.59 -0.85 18.80
N GLY A 83 -6.68 -1.75 18.44
CA GLY A 83 -5.32 -1.74 19.01
C GLY A 83 -4.52 -0.50 18.60
N THR A 84 -3.76 0.04 19.54
CA THR A 84 -2.84 1.17 19.34
C THR A 84 -1.39 0.68 19.45
N LEU A 85 -0.96 -0.11 18.47
CA LEU A 85 0.29 -0.86 18.52
C LEU A 85 1.53 -0.01 18.25
N TYR A 86 1.34 1.13 17.58
CA TYR A 86 2.44 1.96 17.10
C TYR A 86 2.39 3.40 17.65
N GLY A 87 1.56 3.65 18.68
CA GLY A 87 1.46 4.95 19.34
C GLY A 87 0.37 5.86 18.79
N GLU A 88 -0.64 5.29 18.16
CA GLU A 88 -1.84 5.99 17.70
C GLU A 88 -2.58 6.63 18.89
N VAL A 89 -3.13 7.82 18.70
CA VAL A 89 -3.84 8.56 19.76
C VAL A 89 -5.22 8.01 20.08
N LYS A 90 -5.81 7.26 19.14
CA LYS A 90 -7.07 6.52 19.30
C LYS A 90 -6.94 5.19 18.58
N GLY A 91 -7.60 4.15 19.08
CA GLY A 91 -7.81 2.88 18.37
C GLY A 91 -9.07 2.93 17.51
N GLY A 92 -9.24 1.94 16.63
CA GLY A 92 -10.36 1.81 15.70
C GLY A 92 -9.94 1.91 14.24
N HIS A 93 -10.86 2.30 13.37
CA HIS A 93 -10.66 2.40 11.92
C HIS A 93 -11.42 3.60 11.33
N LEU A 94 -11.16 3.92 10.06
CA LEU A 94 -11.89 4.96 9.36
C LEU A 94 -13.36 4.54 9.18
N PRO A 95 -14.34 5.46 9.32
CA PRO A 95 -15.77 5.13 9.26
C PRO A 95 -16.15 4.36 8.00
N GLY A 96 -16.78 3.18 8.18
CA GLY A 96 -17.20 2.32 7.08
C GLY A 96 -16.08 1.69 6.26
N ALA A 97 -14.85 1.67 6.76
CA ALA A 97 -13.71 1.07 6.05
C ALA A 97 -13.90 -0.44 5.86
N ILE A 98 -13.61 -0.91 4.65
CA ILE A 98 -13.59 -2.32 4.30
C ILE A 98 -12.21 -2.88 4.71
N HIS A 99 -12.22 -3.94 5.52
CA HIS A 99 -10.98 -4.54 6.01
C HIS A 99 -10.47 -5.62 5.07
N ILE A 100 -9.33 -5.38 4.41
CA ILE A 100 -8.60 -6.36 3.59
C ILE A 100 -7.13 -6.23 3.94
N ARG A 101 -6.61 -7.15 4.74
CA ARG A 101 -5.21 -7.09 5.20
C ARG A 101 -4.24 -7.21 4.04
N PHE A 102 -3.18 -6.41 4.07
CA PHE A 102 -2.16 -6.51 3.02
C PHE A 102 -1.48 -7.90 2.97
N THR A 103 -1.47 -8.62 4.09
CA THR A 103 -0.94 -9.99 4.18
C THR A 103 -1.78 -11.02 3.42
N ASP A 104 -3.06 -10.74 3.19
CA ASP A 104 -3.96 -11.65 2.48
C ASP A 104 -3.68 -11.72 0.97
N LEU A 105 -2.85 -10.80 0.47
CA LEU A 105 -2.38 -10.80 -0.92
C LEU A 105 -1.35 -11.89 -1.23
N PHE A 106 -0.78 -12.52 -0.20
CA PHE A 106 0.35 -13.45 -0.37
C PHE A 106 -0.04 -14.91 -0.17
N ASN A 107 0.68 -15.77 -0.86
CA ASN A 107 0.74 -17.20 -0.63
C ASN A 107 1.62 -17.52 0.59
N GLU A 108 1.62 -18.77 1.03
CA GLU A 108 2.44 -19.23 2.17
C GLU A 108 3.96 -19.06 1.92
N ASP A 109 4.40 -19.08 0.67
CA ASP A 109 5.78 -18.89 0.26
C ASP A 109 6.17 -17.41 0.07
N CYS A 110 5.31 -16.49 0.50
CA CYS A 110 5.47 -15.04 0.36
C CYS A 110 5.44 -14.52 -1.08
N THR A 111 5.06 -15.32 -2.06
CA THR A 111 4.75 -14.82 -3.40
C THR A 111 3.36 -14.20 -3.43
N LEU A 112 3.11 -13.28 -4.35
CA LEU A 112 1.78 -12.73 -4.56
C LEU A 112 0.82 -13.81 -5.08
N LYS A 113 -0.42 -13.75 -4.67
CA LYS A 113 -1.52 -14.43 -5.34
C LYS A 113 -1.65 -13.92 -6.78
N SER A 114 -2.29 -14.69 -7.64
CA SER A 114 -2.56 -14.24 -9.00
C SER A 114 -3.46 -12.99 -9.03
N ASN A 115 -3.36 -12.21 -10.10
CA ASN A 115 -4.22 -11.03 -10.29
C ASN A 115 -5.72 -11.38 -10.24
N ASP A 116 -6.10 -12.56 -10.69
CA ASP A 116 -7.50 -13.02 -10.67
C ASP A 116 -7.97 -13.31 -9.24
N GLU A 117 -7.14 -13.96 -8.41
CA GLU A 117 -7.45 -14.23 -7.00
C GLU A 117 -7.54 -12.93 -6.19
N ILE A 118 -6.61 -11.99 -6.42
CA ILE A 118 -6.64 -10.67 -5.76
C ILE A 118 -7.89 -9.90 -6.22
N SER A 119 -8.18 -9.86 -7.53
CA SER A 119 -9.39 -9.19 -8.05
C SER A 119 -10.66 -9.78 -7.43
N ALA A 120 -10.77 -11.10 -7.36
CA ALA A 120 -11.92 -11.78 -6.75
C ALA A 120 -12.10 -11.41 -5.28
N MET A 121 -11.01 -11.31 -4.51
CA MET A 121 -11.04 -10.90 -3.10
C MET A 121 -11.67 -9.51 -2.92
N PHE A 122 -11.30 -8.54 -3.77
CA PHE A 122 -11.86 -7.19 -3.72
C PHE A 122 -13.32 -7.16 -4.20
N GLU A 123 -13.65 -7.89 -5.27
CA GLU A 123 -15.01 -7.99 -5.80
C GLU A 123 -15.96 -8.66 -4.78
N GLU A 124 -15.52 -9.70 -4.06
CA GLU A 124 -16.27 -10.35 -2.97
C GLU A 124 -16.51 -9.39 -1.79
N ALA A 125 -15.58 -8.47 -1.54
CA ALA A 125 -15.73 -7.39 -0.55
C ALA A 125 -16.62 -6.23 -1.05
N GLY A 126 -17.20 -6.32 -2.25
CA GLY A 126 -18.08 -5.31 -2.83
C GLY A 126 -17.36 -4.12 -3.45
N ILE A 127 -16.13 -4.33 -3.91
CA ILE A 127 -15.31 -3.31 -4.58
C ILE A 127 -15.15 -3.68 -6.05
N ALA A 128 -15.71 -2.89 -6.94
CA ALA A 128 -15.60 -3.07 -8.39
C ALA A 128 -14.35 -2.36 -8.95
N LYS A 129 -13.82 -2.82 -10.08
CA LYS A 129 -12.66 -2.20 -10.76
C LYS A 129 -12.87 -0.73 -11.17
N THR A 130 -14.13 -0.31 -11.28
CA THR A 130 -14.52 1.05 -11.64
C THR A 130 -14.67 1.98 -10.44
N ASP A 131 -14.64 1.44 -9.22
CA ASP A 131 -14.80 2.24 -8.00
C ASP A 131 -13.58 3.12 -7.77
N LYS A 132 -13.80 4.27 -7.12
CA LYS A 132 -12.73 5.05 -6.53
C LYS A 132 -12.32 4.39 -5.22
N ILE A 133 -11.08 3.99 -5.10
CA ILE A 133 -10.56 3.25 -3.95
C ILE A 133 -9.51 4.09 -3.23
N VAL A 134 -9.61 4.14 -1.92
CA VAL A 134 -8.55 4.69 -1.06
C VAL A 134 -8.06 3.60 -0.13
N THR A 135 -6.77 3.30 -0.18
CA THR A 135 -6.13 2.38 0.74
C THR A 135 -5.40 3.15 1.83
N TYR A 136 -5.48 2.69 3.07
CA TYR A 136 -4.71 3.24 4.18
C TYR A 136 -4.16 2.15 5.09
N CYS A 137 -3.09 2.46 5.80
CA CYS A 137 -2.60 1.64 6.90
C CYS A 137 -2.33 2.50 8.14
N THR A 138 -1.26 2.29 8.88
CA THR A 138 -0.90 3.15 10.02
C THR A 138 -0.19 4.42 9.55
N ALA A 139 0.75 4.31 8.60
CA ALA A 139 1.65 5.39 8.14
C ALA A 139 1.90 5.38 6.61
N GLY A 140 0.98 4.86 5.80
CA GLY A 140 1.06 4.93 4.34
C GLY A 140 1.98 3.89 3.65
N ILE A 141 2.65 3.01 4.40
CA ILE A 141 3.67 2.09 3.85
C ILE A 141 3.03 0.86 3.20
N ARG A 142 2.21 0.11 3.97
CA ARG A 142 1.50 -1.10 3.49
C ARG A 142 0.45 -0.75 2.45
N SER A 143 -0.21 0.39 2.63
CA SER A 143 -1.24 0.90 1.73
C SER A 143 -0.68 1.37 0.38
N ALA A 144 0.51 1.96 0.33
CA ALA A 144 1.19 2.28 -0.92
C ALA A 144 1.48 1.01 -1.75
N TYR A 145 1.91 -0.08 -1.09
CA TYR A 145 2.07 -1.36 -1.76
C TYR A 145 0.73 -1.93 -2.26
N MET A 146 -0.31 -1.87 -1.41
CA MET A 146 -1.66 -2.30 -1.81
C MET A 146 -2.15 -1.53 -3.05
N GLN A 147 -1.93 -0.22 -3.12
CA GLN A 147 -2.30 0.60 -4.27
C GLN A 147 -1.61 0.13 -5.57
N LEU A 148 -0.31 -0.15 -5.53
CA LEU A 148 0.42 -0.70 -6.70
C LEU A 148 -0.17 -2.04 -7.17
N ILE A 149 -0.53 -2.92 -6.23
CA ILE A 149 -1.11 -4.22 -6.56
C ILE A 149 -2.52 -4.06 -7.15
N LEU A 150 -3.32 -3.14 -6.61
CA LEU A 150 -4.64 -2.83 -7.17
C LEU A 150 -4.54 -2.32 -8.60
N GLU A 151 -3.61 -1.42 -8.89
CA GLU A 151 -3.36 -0.94 -10.25
C GLU A 151 -2.94 -2.09 -11.18
N MET A 152 -2.02 -2.95 -10.74
CA MET A 152 -1.61 -4.15 -11.48
C MET A 152 -2.78 -5.10 -11.77
N CYS A 153 -3.79 -5.16 -10.88
CA CYS A 153 -5.01 -5.95 -11.04
C CYS A 153 -6.11 -5.23 -11.84
N GLY A 154 -5.86 -4.00 -12.31
CA GLY A 154 -6.78 -3.22 -13.15
C GLY A 154 -7.80 -2.36 -12.37
N PHE A 155 -7.55 -2.07 -11.09
CA PHE A 155 -8.29 -1.08 -10.30
C PHE A 155 -7.63 0.29 -10.47
N GLU A 156 -7.84 0.92 -11.63
CA GLU A 156 -7.10 2.11 -12.08
C GLU A 156 -7.40 3.38 -11.25
N ASN A 157 -8.51 3.41 -10.51
CA ASN A 157 -8.91 4.56 -9.68
C ASN A 157 -8.52 4.37 -8.21
N SER A 158 -7.40 3.68 -7.94
CA SER A 158 -6.90 3.46 -6.59
C SER A 158 -5.89 4.51 -6.16
N MET A 159 -5.98 4.95 -4.90
CA MET A 159 -5.08 5.94 -4.29
C MET A 159 -4.56 5.44 -2.95
N ASN A 160 -3.35 5.84 -2.61
CA ASN A 160 -2.78 5.69 -1.27
C ASN A 160 -3.11 6.92 -0.43
N TYR A 161 -3.78 6.74 0.70
CA TYR A 161 -3.88 7.77 1.71
C TYR A 161 -2.58 7.79 2.53
N ASP A 162 -1.67 8.66 2.13
CA ASP A 162 -0.28 8.65 2.60
C ASP A 162 -0.15 9.02 4.09
N GLU A 163 -0.93 9.99 4.55
CA GLU A 163 -0.96 10.39 5.97
C GLU A 163 -1.60 9.33 6.87
N SER A 164 -2.43 8.47 6.32
CA SER A 164 -2.98 7.24 6.91
C SER A 164 -3.61 7.40 8.28
N TYR A 165 -3.69 6.31 9.04
CA TYR A 165 -4.38 6.27 10.33
C TYR A 165 -3.78 7.24 11.37
N TYR A 166 -2.47 7.44 11.36
CA TYR A 166 -1.84 8.40 12.28
C TYR A 166 -2.44 9.80 12.16
N ARG A 167 -2.64 10.27 10.95
CA ARG A 167 -3.25 11.59 10.74
C ARG A 167 -4.74 11.57 11.01
N TRP A 168 -5.43 10.54 10.49
CA TRP A 168 -6.88 10.44 10.65
C TRP A 168 -7.30 10.41 12.12
N CYS A 169 -6.76 9.49 12.93
CA CYS A 169 -7.13 9.33 14.33
C CYS A 169 -6.78 10.55 15.21
N ALA A 170 -5.88 11.40 14.75
CA ALA A 170 -5.52 12.63 15.45
C ALA A 170 -6.50 13.81 15.20
N CYS A 171 -7.23 13.81 14.06
CA CYS A 171 -8.03 14.97 13.65
C CYS A 171 -9.47 14.63 13.19
N GLN A 172 -9.81 13.35 13.08
CA GLN A 172 -11.14 12.91 12.65
C GLN A 172 -11.73 11.90 13.65
N ASP A 173 -13.01 11.58 13.45
CA ASP A 173 -13.69 10.52 14.19
C ASP A 173 -13.32 9.15 13.63
N VAL A 174 -13.38 8.13 14.48
CA VAL A 174 -13.08 6.72 14.17
C VAL A 174 -14.22 5.82 14.63
N GLU A 175 -14.35 4.65 14.00
CA GLU A 175 -15.22 3.54 14.43
C GLU A 175 -14.41 2.47 15.18
#